data_c7a342ae6dab5957b7b23d29eefd6adc
#
_entry.id   c7a342ae6dab5957b7b23d29eefd6adc
#
_cell.length_a   1.000
_cell.length_b   1.000
_cell.length_c   1.000
_cell.angle_alpha   90.00
_cell.angle_beta   90.00
_cell.angle_gamma   90.00
#
_symmetry.space_group_name_H-M   'P 1'
#
loop_
_entity.id
_entity.type
_entity.pdbx_description
1 polymer ?
#
loop_
_entity_poly.entity_id
_entity_poly.type
_entity_poly.pdbx_seq_one_letter_code
_entity_poly.pdbx_strand_id
1 'polypeptide(L)'
;MGIIALALRPAPMTATVRSEALQAVPVAKAGREDLFKELTVQAEFRPYQEIDLHAKVAGFLQQINVDIGDRVKEGDLLATLEIPELRDDLDHARAVEKRSDDEVAHAEAAYDDAHLSYTRLAEVNKVQPDLVAQQDLDTAQAKNRSAETALAAAKEQVEIAKSDVEKLQTMFKYSRITAPFSGIITKRYADRGALIQAGTAGGQTLPLVRLSENNRLRLVFPVSVSFVKNIHVGDPVEIRDDSPSQALQGAVSRFTRKVDTDTRTMETEVDVPNHDLKLVPGMYVSVKLKVDRRPNALAIPVEAISGGKSPMVYLINPEDVIEERPVTLGIETPTKVEVTAGLSENDRVMIGGHTQVKPGQRVEPKFVEPLIVQ
;
A
#
# COMPACT_ATOMS: atom_id res chain seq x y z
N MET A 1 -7.75 15.08 122.57
CA MET A 1 -7.07 14.49 121.47
C MET A 1 -8.03 14.43 120.27
N GLY A 2 -7.98 15.35 119.39
CA GLY A 2 -8.86 15.46 118.22
C GLY A 2 -8.12 15.11 117.01
N ILE A 3 -8.64 14.21 116.20
CA ILE A 3 -8.12 13.86 114.92
C ILE A 3 -8.95 14.54 113.84
N ILE A 4 -8.34 15.49 113.10
CA ILE A 4 -8.93 16.19 111.97
C ILE A 4 -8.82 15.30 110.74
N ALA A 5 -9.94 14.84 110.22
CA ALA A 5 -10.00 14.13 108.94
C ALA A 5 -10.04 15.06 107.76
N LEU A 6 -9.02 15.13 106.92
CA LEU A 6 -8.93 15.93 105.73
C LEU A 6 -9.59 15.19 104.56
N ALA A 7 -10.72 15.70 104.09
CA ALA A 7 -11.43 15.15 102.91
C ALA A 7 -10.76 15.59 101.61
N LEU A 8 -10.15 14.61 100.86
CA LEU A 8 -9.70 14.84 99.53
C LEU A 8 -10.90 14.86 98.53
N ARG A 9 -11.08 15.97 97.84
CA ARG A 9 -12.00 16.10 96.73
C ARG A 9 -11.35 15.49 95.48
N PRO A 10 -12.02 14.63 94.70
CA PRO A 10 -11.48 14.19 93.42
C PRO A 10 -11.57 15.32 92.38
N ALA A 11 -10.48 15.51 91.62
CA ALA A 11 -10.42 16.46 90.55
C ALA A 11 -11.27 15.97 89.34
N PRO A 12 -11.89 16.88 88.55
CA PRO A 12 -12.64 16.44 87.34
C PRO A 12 -11.72 15.87 86.28
N MET A 13 -12.00 14.65 85.87
CA MET A 13 -11.37 14.05 84.68
C MET A 13 -11.83 14.82 83.45
N THR A 14 -10.93 15.60 82.85
CA THR A 14 -11.06 16.13 81.51
C THR A 14 -10.98 14.98 80.51
N ALA A 15 -12.10 14.63 79.90
CA ALA A 15 -12.16 13.73 78.80
C ALA A 15 -11.37 14.36 77.62
N THR A 16 -10.17 13.82 77.33
CA THR A 16 -9.42 14.16 76.16
C THR A 16 -10.20 13.59 74.97
N VAL A 17 -10.86 14.50 74.25
CA VAL A 17 -11.42 14.15 72.92
C VAL A 17 -10.23 13.76 72.03
N ARG A 18 -10.05 12.49 71.82
CA ARG A 18 -9.08 11.96 70.83
C ARG A 18 -9.58 12.44 69.50
N SER A 19 -8.95 13.48 68.96
CA SER A 19 -9.12 13.85 67.56
C SER A 19 -8.67 12.62 66.75
N GLU A 20 -9.60 11.84 66.21
CA GLU A 20 -9.30 10.83 65.22
C GLU A 20 -8.65 11.51 64.05
N ALA A 21 -7.34 11.30 63.89
CA ALA A 21 -6.63 11.78 62.75
C ALA A 21 -7.31 11.20 61.50
N LEU A 22 -7.86 12.08 60.63
CA LEU A 22 -8.50 11.67 59.41
C LEU A 22 -7.49 10.89 58.54
N GLN A 23 -7.90 9.73 58.04
CA GLN A 23 -7.05 8.91 57.21
C GLN A 23 -6.84 9.63 55.87
N ALA A 24 -5.58 9.88 55.51
CA ALA A 24 -5.22 10.45 54.21
C ALA A 24 -5.41 9.40 53.12
N VAL A 25 -6.16 9.73 52.06
CA VAL A 25 -6.44 8.84 50.92
C VAL A 25 -6.02 9.49 49.61
N PRO A 26 -5.34 8.77 48.73
CA PRO A 26 -4.99 9.29 47.41
C PRO A 26 -6.24 9.40 46.52
N VAL A 27 -6.37 10.53 45.84
CA VAL A 27 -7.52 10.81 44.96
C VAL A 27 -7.09 11.36 43.61
N ALA A 28 -7.85 11.00 42.58
CA ALA A 28 -7.80 11.63 41.27
C ALA A 28 -9.13 12.29 40.92
N LYS A 29 -9.10 13.25 40.03
CA LYS A 29 -10.31 13.81 39.44
C LYS A 29 -10.70 13.01 38.19
N ALA A 30 -11.98 12.72 38.05
CA ALA A 30 -12.54 12.26 36.78
C ALA A 30 -12.44 13.41 35.78
N GLY A 31 -11.71 13.19 34.69
CA GLY A 31 -11.47 14.20 33.66
C GLY A 31 -11.85 13.68 32.27
N ARG A 32 -12.06 14.62 31.34
CA ARG A 32 -12.31 14.26 29.96
C ARG A 32 -11.02 14.27 29.14
N GLU A 33 -10.78 13.21 28.42
CA GLU A 33 -9.63 13.06 27.54
C GLU A 33 -9.90 12.10 26.39
N ASP A 34 -9.03 12.11 25.39
CA ASP A 34 -9.09 11.14 24.28
C ASP A 34 -8.49 9.80 24.73
N LEU A 35 -9.31 8.77 24.81
CA LEU A 35 -8.87 7.42 25.07
C LEU A 35 -8.76 6.62 23.76
N PHE A 36 -7.79 5.75 23.69
CA PHE A 36 -7.60 4.81 22.59
C PHE A 36 -6.96 3.53 23.08
N LYS A 37 -7.27 2.44 22.42
CA LYS A 37 -6.62 1.16 22.66
C LYS A 37 -5.39 1.05 21.76
N GLU A 38 -4.24 0.69 22.32
CA GLU A 38 -3.04 0.40 21.53
C GLU A 38 -3.05 -1.06 21.11
N LEU A 39 -2.86 -1.27 19.81
CA LEU A 39 -2.64 -2.58 19.22
C LEU A 39 -1.18 -2.64 18.77
N THR A 40 -0.41 -3.57 19.32
CA THR A 40 0.95 -3.84 18.87
C THR A 40 0.96 -5.15 18.08
N VAL A 41 1.45 -5.11 16.84
CA VAL A 41 1.50 -6.27 15.94
C VAL A 41 2.86 -6.34 15.26
N GLN A 42 3.29 -7.56 14.90
CA GLN A 42 4.48 -7.75 14.06
C GLN A 42 4.12 -7.48 12.60
N ALA A 43 5.00 -6.80 11.90
CA ALA A 43 4.88 -6.41 10.51
C ALA A 43 6.13 -6.79 9.73
N GLU A 44 5.96 -7.04 8.43
CA GLU A 44 7.02 -7.40 7.51
C GLU A 44 7.15 -6.35 6.42
N PHE A 45 8.36 -5.92 6.11
CA PHE A 45 8.62 -5.10 4.94
C PHE A 45 8.65 -5.96 3.69
N ARG A 46 7.81 -5.62 2.72
CA ARG A 46 7.80 -6.20 1.38
C ARG A 46 8.18 -5.16 0.34
N PRO A 47 8.74 -5.56 -0.81
CA PRO A 47 8.97 -4.65 -1.92
C PRO A 47 7.66 -3.97 -2.32
N TYR A 48 7.75 -2.73 -2.82
CA TYR A 48 6.56 -2.08 -3.35
C TYR A 48 5.97 -2.84 -4.54
N GLN A 49 6.85 -3.31 -5.44
CA GLN A 49 6.55 -4.28 -6.48
C GLN A 49 7.79 -5.15 -6.76
N GLU A 50 7.55 -6.40 -7.10
CA GLU A 50 8.57 -7.35 -7.46
C GLU A 50 8.07 -8.21 -8.62
N ILE A 51 8.92 -8.41 -9.63
CA ILE A 51 8.59 -9.22 -10.79
C ILE A 51 9.76 -10.12 -11.20
N ASP A 52 9.42 -11.29 -11.70
CA ASP A 52 10.33 -12.14 -12.43
C ASP A 52 10.24 -11.80 -13.92
N LEU A 53 11.34 -11.26 -14.49
CA LEU A 53 11.40 -10.83 -15.88
C LEU A 53 11.66 -12.03 -16.78
N HIS A 54 10.75 -12.27 -17.71
CA HIS A 54 10.82 -13.29 -18.73
C HIS A 54 11.10 -12.67 -20.10
N ALA A 55 11.79 -13.41 -20.97
CA ALA A 55 11.90 -13.04 -22.36
C ALA A 55 10.57 -13.23 -23.09
N LYS A 56 10.25 -12.33 -24.02
CA LYS A 56 9.06 -12.45 -24.89
C LYS A 56 9.32 -13.30 -26.13
N VAL A 57 10.60 -13.49 -26.49
CA VAL A 57 11.05 -14.28 -27.63
C VAL A 57 12.11 -15.28 -27.16
N ALA A 58 12.18 -16.44 -27.81
CA ALA A 58 13.22 -17.42 -27.53
C ALA A 58 14.53 -17.06 -28.25
N GLY A 59 15.67 -17.36 -27.62
CA GLY A 59 16.98 -17.10 -28.20
C GLY A 59 18.11 -17.43 -27.23
N PHE A 60 19.34 -17.34 -27.67
CA PHE A 60 20.50 -17.51 -26.81
C PHE A 60 20.84 -16.21 -26.10
N LEU A 61 21.16 -16.26 -24.80
CA LEU A 61 21.59 -15.10 -24.04
C LEU A 61 22.99 -14.67 -24.48
N GLN A 62 23.06 -13.67 -25.34
CA GLN A 62 24.31 -13.14 -25.89
C GLN A 62 25.09 -12.35 -24.83
N GLN A 63 24.36 -11.47 -24.12
CA GLN A 63 24.94 -10.61 -23.12
C GLN A 63 23.92 -10.33 -21.99
N ILE A 64 24.39 -10.32 -20.75
CA ILE A 64 23.67 -9.82 -19.57
C ILE A 64 24.52 -8.69 -18.95
N ASN A 65 23.89 -7.54 -18.73
CA ASN A 65 24.58 -6.30 -18.32
C ASN A 65 24.42 -6.01 -16.82
N VAL A 66 23.73 -6.90 -16.09
CA VAL A 66 23.39 -6.71 -14.70
C VAL A 66 23.68 -7.94 -13.87
N ASP A 67 23.98 -7.73 -12.59
CA ASP A 67 24.13 -8.79 -11.61
C ASP A 67 23.32 -8.51 -10.34
N ILE A 68 23.31 -9.48 -9.43
CA ILE A 68 22.60 -9.37 -8.14
C ILE A 68 23.14 -8.17 -7.35
N GLY A 69 22.23 -7.31 -6.88
CA GLY A 69 22.56 -6.08 -6.15
C GLY A 69 22.64 -4.83 -7.03
N ASP A 70 22.66 -4.97 -8.35
CA ASP A 70 22.75 -3.83 -9.25
C ASP A 70 21.45 -3.00 -9.22
N ARG A 71 21.63 -1.67 -9.25
CA ARG A 71 20.55 -0.70 -9.37
C ARG A 71 20.34 -0.37 -10.83
N VAL A 72 19.09 -0.49 -11.27
CA VAL A 72 18.69 -0.19 -12.65
C VAL A 72 17.59 0.86 -12.66
N LYS A 73 17.57 1.65 -13.74
CA LYS A 73 16.49 2.59 -14.03
C LYS A 73 15.54 1.98 -15.03
N GLU A 74 14.30 2.49 -15.04
CA GLU A 74 13.34 2.16 -16.09
C GLU A 74 13.95 2.41 -17.48
N GLY A 75 13.83 1.41 -18.37
CA GLY A 75 14.38 1.44 -19.72
C GLY A 75 15.82 0.95 -19.85
N ASP A 76 16.58 0.76 -18.77
CA ASP A 76 17.96 0.24 -18.82
C ASP A 76 18.00 -1.16 -19.46
N LEU A 77 18.98 -1.38 -20.34
CA LEU A 77 19.18 -2.65 -21.02
C LEU A 77 19.79 -3.69 -20.08
N LEU A 78 18.99 -4.66 -19.69
CA LEU A 78 19.40 -5.73 -18.77
C LEU A 78 20.11 -6.86 -19.49
N ALA A 79 19.58 -7.27 -20.67
CA ALA A 79 20.14 -8.37 -21.45
C ALA A 79 19.81 -8.26 -22.92
N THR A 80 20.59 -8.94 -23.74
CA THR A 80 20.37 -9.08 -25.19
C THR A 80 20.35 -10.56 -25.56
N LEU A 81 19.33 -10.96 -26.30
CA LEU A 81 19.22 -12.29 -26.89
C LEU A 81 19.75 -12.26 -28.32
N GLU A 82 20.46 -13.27 -28.70
CA GLU A 82 20.89 -13.56 -30.08
C GLU A 82 19.86 -14.49 -30.72
N ILE A 83 19.28 -14.06 -31.84
CA ILE A 83 18.26 -14.77 -32.61
C ILE A 83 18.65 -14.57 -34.08
N PRO A 84 19.59 -15.37 -34.61
CA PRO A 84 20.08 -15.23 -35.99
C PRO A 84 18.97 -15.33 -37.03
N GLU A 85 18.05 -16.26 -36.85
CA GLU A 85 16.93 -16.51 -37.77
C GLU A 85 16.02 -15.27 -37.90
N LEU A 86 15.75 -14.59 -36.82
CA LEU A 86 14.92 -13.37 -36.82
C LEU A 86 15.57 -12.22 -37.57
N ARG A 87 16.90 -12.16 -37.59
CA ARG A 87 17.63 -11.14 -38.33
C ARG A 87 17.54 -11.40 -39.83
N ASP A 88 17.73 -12.66 -40.20
CA ASP A 88 17.62 -13.10 -41.63
C ASP A 88 16.19 -12.88 -42.13
N ASP A 89 15.17 -13.23 -41.34
CA ASP A 89 13.76 -13.00 -41.67
C ASP A 89 13.46 -11.50 -41.87
N LEU A 90 14.00 -10.63 -41.00
CA LEU A 90 13.83 -9.18 -41.12
C LEU A 90 14.47 -8.63 -42.40
N ASP A 91 15.68 -9.09 -42.75
CA ASP A 91 16.37 -8.66 -43.95
C ASP A 91 15.65 -9.14 -45.20
N HIS A 92 15.10 -10.39 -45.18
CA HIS A 92 14.23 -10.89 -46.23
C HIS A 92 12.95 -10.07 -46.40
N ALA A 93 12.25 -9.77 -45.29
CA ALA A 93 11.02 -8.98 -45.34
C ALA A 93 11.24 -7.57 -45.89
N ARG A 94 12.38 -6.93 -45.55
CA ARG A 94 12.78 -5.65 -46.15
C ARG A 94 13.04 -5.72 -47.64
N ALA A 95 13.63 -6.82 -48.09
CA ALA A 95 13.84 -7.06 -49.54
C ALA A 95 12.50 -7.21 -50.27
N VAL A 96 11.51 -7.90 -49.64
CA VAL A 96 10.14 -8.02 -50.18
C VAL A 96 9.44 -6.68 -50.22
N GLU A 97 9.52 -5.87 -49.16
CA GLU A 97 8.96 -4.52 -49.13
C GLU A 97 9.51 -3.67 -50.27
N LYS A 98 10.84 -3.65 -50.44
CA LYS A 98 11.48 -2.93 -51.52
C LYS A 98 11.00 -3.39 -52.91
N ARG A 99 10.89 -4.70 -53.13
CA ARG A 99 10.35 -5.24 -54.38
C ARG A 99 8.91 -4.79 -54.62
N SER A 100 8.07 -4.74 -53.57
CA SER A 100 6.69 -4.28 -53.71
C SER A 100 6.65 -2.76 -54.05
N ASP A 101 7.56 -1.93 -53.51
CA ASP A 101 7.70 -0.53 -53.85
C ASP A 101 8.09 -0.38 -55.34
N ASP A 102 9.03 -1.20 -55.88
CA ASP A 102 9.41 -1.21 -57.27
C ASP A 102 8.21 -1.59 -58.19
N GLU A 103 7.35 -2.52 -57.76
CA GLU A 103 6.12 -2.91 -58.45
C GLU A 103 5.08 -1.82 -58.50
N VAL A 104 4.95 -0.99 -57.42
CA VAL A 104 4.09 0.22 -57.42
C VAL A 104 4.58 1.20 -58.46
N ALA A 105 5.89 1.46 -58.53
CA ALA A 105 6.45 2.39 -59.49
C ALA A 105 6.17 1.90 -60.92
N HIS A 106 6.25 0.58 -61.19
CA HIS A 106 5.93 0.01 -62.51
C HIS A 106 4.44 0.14 -62.84
N ALA A 107 3.54 -0.14 -61.86
CA ALA A 107 2.10 -0.01 -62.05
C ALA A 107 1.66 1.46 -62.23
N GLU A 108 2.33 2.39 -61.56
CA GLU A 108 2.09 3.81 -61.68
C GLU A 108 2.44 4.34 -63.10
N ALA A 109 3.60 3.94 -63.62
CA ALA A 109 3.97 4.29 -65.00
C ALA A 109 2.97 3.70 -66.02
N ALA A 110 2.48 2.49 -65.83
CA ALA A 110 1.47 1.88 -66.70
C ALA A 110 0.10 2.58 -66.58
N TYR A 111 -0.28 3.02 -65.38
CA TYR A 111 -1.49 3.85 -65.16
C TYR A 111 -1.37 5.18 -65.85
N ASP A 112 -0.26 5.88 -65.71
CA ASP A 112 -0.04 7.21 -66.31
C ASP A 112 -0.14 7.15 -67.84
N ASP A 113 0.43 6.15 -68.48
CA ASP A 113 0.31 5.97 -69.95
C ASP A 113 -1.14 5.71 -70.37
N ALA A 114 -1.83 4.78 -69.68
CA ALA A 114 -3.23 4.46 -69.97
C ALA A 114 -4.18 5.64 -69.74
N HIS A 115 -3.95 6.37 -68.64
CA HIS A 115 -4.72 7.56 -68.29
C HIS A 115 -4.54 8.70 -69.26
N LEU A 116 -3.32 8.98 -69.67
CA LEU A 116 -3.00 10.02 -70.66
C LEU A 116 -3.64 9.71 -72.02
N SER A 117 -3.57 8.42 -72.44
CA SER A 117 -4.18 7.95 -73.68
C SER A 117 -5.72 8.11 -73.66
N TYR A 118 -6.37 7.68 -72.59
CA TYR A 118 -7.83 7.83 -72.41
C TYR A 118 -8.24 9.32 -72.37
N THR A 119 -7.54 10.16 -71.59
CA THR A 119 -7.84 11.59 -71.48
C THR A 119 -7.75 12.34 -72.80
N ARG A 120 -6.71 12.06 -73.61
CA ARG A 120 -6.59 12.67 -74.96
C ARG A 120 -7.75 12.29 -75.86
N LEU A 121 -8.14 11.01 -75.95
CA LEU A 121 -9.28 10.56 -76.73
C LEU A 121 -10.60 11.14 -76.25
N ALA A 122 -10.82 11.20 -74.95
CA ALA A 122 -12.02 11.77 -74.35
C ALA A 122 -12.15 13.31 -74.63
N GLU A 123 -11.03 14.04 -74.56
CA GLU A 123 -11.00 15.49 -74.89
C GLU A 123 -11.30 15.69 -76.38
N VAL A 124 -10.71 14.92 -77.29
CA VAL A 124 -11.02 15.02 -78.76
C VAL A 124 -12.49 14.69 -79.02
N ASN A 125 -13.00 13.66 -78.44
CA ASN A 125 -14.41 13.27 -78.56
C ASN A 125 -15.40 14.33 -78.00
N LYS A 126 -14.99 15.04 -76.93
CA LYS A 126 -15.76 16.16 -76.38
C LYS A 126 -15.86 17.37 -77.27
N VAL A 127 -14.76 17.68 -78.04
CA VAL A 127 -14.65 18.82 -78.94
C VAL A 127 -15.26 18.49 -80.31
N GLN A 128 -15.07 17.25 -80.83
CA GLN A 128 -15.56 16.74 -82.12
C GLN A 128 -16.08 15.31 -81.95
N PRO A 129 -17.37 15.07 -81.66
CA PRO A 129 -17.92 13.76 -81.31
C PRO A 129 -17.77 12.65 -82.37
N ASP A 130 -17.64 12.99 -83.64
CA ASP A 130 -17.57 12.04 -84.75
C ASP A 130 -16.15 11.71 -85.21
N LEU A 131 -15.10 12.30 -84.54
CA LEU A 131 -13.71 12.12 -84.93
C LEU A 131 -13.06 10.87 -84.37
N VAL A 132 -13.56 10.36 -83.23
CA VAL A 132 -13.07 9.17 -82.51
C VAL A 132 -14.10 8.06 -82.58
N ALA A 133 -13.67 6.86 -82.98
CA ALA A 133 -14.58 5.72 -82.94
C ALA A 133 -14.93 5.38 -81.47
N GLN A 134 -16.21 5.14 -81.22
CA GLN A 134 -16.70 4.83 -79.85
C GLN A 134 -15.97 3.59 -79.25
N GLN A 135 -15.62 2.59 -80.13
CA GLN A 135 -14.86 1.41 -79.74
C GLN A 135 -13.47 1.74 -79.21
N ASP A 136 -12.80 2.75 -79.80
CA ASP A 136 -11.45 3.15 -79.35
C ASP A 136 -11.50 3.87 -78.01
N LEU A 137 -12.53 4.70 -77.78
CA LEU A 137 -12.77 5.34 -76.49
C LEU A 137 -13.08 4.33 -75.41
N ASP A 138 -13.99 3.38 -75.66
CA ASP A 138 -14.36 2.31 -74.72
C ASP A 138 -13.15 1.44 -74.36
N THR A 139 -12.28 1.13 -75.37
CA THR A 139 -11.05 0.37 -75.16
C THR A 139 -10.06 1.12 -74.30
N ALA A 140 -9.86 2.42 -74.58
CA ALA A 140 -8.94 3.24 -73.76
C ALA A 140 -9.46 3.41 -72.34
N GLN A 141 -10.76 3.57 -72.13
CA GLN A 141 -11.37 3.64 -70.82
C GLN A 141 -11.21 2.32 -70.02
N ALA A 142 -11.43 1.16 -70.69
CA ALA A 142 -11.21 -0.11 -70.07
C ALA A 142 -9.77 -0.35 -69.64
N LYS A 143 -8.78 0.06 -70.50
CA LYS A 143 -7.37 0.00 -70.16
C LYS A 143 -7.00 0.90 -68.96
N ASN A 144 -7.49 2.14 -68.98
CA ASN A 144 -7.27 3.07 -67.84
C ASN A 144 -7.80 2.47 -66.54
N ARG A 145 -9.02 1.96 -66.53
CA ARG A 145 -9.61 1.32 -65.33
C ARG A 145 -8.85 0.06 -64.87
N SER A 146 -8.37 -0.74 -65.82
CA SER A 146 -7.55 -1.90 -65.47
C SER A 146 -6.21 -1.48 -64.86
N ALA A 147 -5.54 -0.46 -65.40
CA ALA A 147 -4.29 0.06 -64.86
C ALA A 147 -4.49 0.73 -63.48
N GLU A 148 -5.58 1.45 -63.28
CA GLU A 148 -5.95 2.03 -61.97
C GLU A 148 -6.14 0.96 -60.88
N THR A 149 -6.86 -0.13 -61.21
CA THR A 149 -7.05 -1.25 -60.27
C THR A 149 -5.74 -1.98 -60.01
N ALA A 150 -4.89 -2.13 -60.99
CA ALA A 150 -3.56 -2.73 -60.81
C ALA A 150 -2.65 -1.88 -59.90
N LEU A 151 -2.66 -0.57 -60.06
CA LEU A 151 -1.93 0.35 -59.19
C LEU A 151 -2.45 0.27 -57.76
N ALA A 152 -3.79 0.26 -57.57
CA ALA A 152 -4.38 0.11 -56.25
C ALA A 152 -3.96 -1.21 -55.60
N ALA A 153 -3.99 -2.35 -56.33
CA ALA A 153 -3.55 -3.62 -55.82
C ALA A 153 -2.06 -3.66 -55.48
N ALA A 154 -1.19 -3.00 -56.26
CA ALA A 154 0.22 -2.90 -55.93
C ALA A 154 0.48 -2.10 -54.69
N LYS A 155 -0.25 -0.99 -54.47
CA LYS A 155 -0.19 -0.18 -53.22
C LYS A 155 -0.63 -0.99 -51.98
N GLU A 156 -1.69 -1.76 -52.10
CA GLU A 156 -2.13 -2.68 -51.02
C GLU A 156 -1.02 -3.71 -50.67
N GLN A 157 -0.32 -4.25 -51.69
CA GLN A 157 0.75 -5.19 -51.47
C GLN A 157 1.94 -4.60 -50.72
N VAL A 158 2.24 -3.32 -50.93
CA VAL A 158 3.26 -2.57 -50.12
C VAL A 158 2.85 -2.47 -48.68
N GLU A 159 1.57 -2.17 -48.37
CA GLU A 159 1.09 -2.08 -47.01
C GLU A 159 1.14 -3.42 -46.26
N ILE A 160 0.90 -4.54 -46.98
CA ILE A 160 1.08 -5.88 -46.43
C ILE A 160 2.56 -6.11 -46.09
N ALA A 161 3.48 -5.85 -47.04
CA ALA A 161 4.91 -6.04 -46.84
C ALA A 161 5.46 -5.17 -45.70
N LYS A 162 5.02 -3.90 -45.55
CA LYS A 162 5.36 -3.01 -44.44
C LYS A 162 4.89 -3.60 -43.12
N SER A 163 3.68 -4.13 -43.05
CA SER A 163 3.15 -4.76 -41.83
C SER A 163 3.99 -5.97 -41.40
N ASP A 164 4.49 -6.77 -42.34
CA ASP A 164 5.38 -7.90 -42.05
C ASP A 164 6.74 -7.41 -41.51
N VAL A 165 7.32 -6.35 -42.10
CA VAL A 165 8.54 -5.74 -41.58
C VAL A 165 8.35 -5.18 -40.16
N GLU A 166 7.27 -4.48 -39.90
CA GLU A 166 6.96 -3.93 -38.58
C GLU A 166 6.80 -5.03 -37.53
N LYS A 167 6.12 -6.12 -37.86
CA LYS A 167 5.98 -7.29 -36.99
C LYS A 167 7.34 -7.88 -36.62
N LEU A 168 8.22 -8.10 -37.60
CA LEU A 168 9.55 -8.65 -37.35
C LEU A 168 10.46 -7.67 -36.60
N GLN A 169 10.36 -6.37 -36.87
CA GLN A 169 11.06 -5.33 -36.09
C GLN A 169 10.61 -5.33 -34.61
N THR A 170 9.32 -5.52 -34.37
CA THR A 170 8.78 -5.62 -33.00
C THR A 170 9.33 -6.84 -32.29
N MET A 171 9.38 -7.98 -32.96
CA MET A 171 10.01 -9.20 -32.42
C MET A 171 11.50 -8.98 -32.15
N PHE A 172 12.21 -8.29 -33.03
CA PHE A 172 13.63 -7.94 -32.86
C PHE A 172 13.84 -6.99 -31.67
N LYS A 173 12.93 -6.02 -31.43
CA LYS A 173 12.96 -5.20 -30.22
C LYS A 173 12.83 -6.03 -28.95
N TYR A 174 12.06 -7.12 -28.96
CA TYR A 174 11.91 -8.02 -27.82
C TYR A 174 13.14 -8.85 -27.49
N SER A 175 14.12 -8.94 -28.41
CA SER A 175 15.43 -9.53 -28.10
C SER A 175 16.25 -8.70 -27.11
N ARG A 176 15.91 -7.40 -26.95
CA ARG A 176 16.53 -6.50 -25.98
C ARG A 176 15.64 -6.40 -24.76
N ILE A 177 16.06 -7.01 -23.66
CA ILE A 177 15.28 -7.05 -22.42
C ILE A 177 15.66 -5.84 -21.58
N THR A 178 14.69 -4.97 -21.33
CA THR A 178 14.86 -3.73 -20.55
C THR A 178 14.09 -3.78 -19.23
N ALA A 179 14.54 -2.96 -18.26
CA ALA A 179 13.87 -2.80 -16.98
C ALA A 179 12.51 -2.09 -17.15
N PRO A 180 11.39 -2.66 -16.69
CA PRO A 180 10.06 -2.01 -16.79
C PRO A 180 9.83 -0.94 -15.74
N PHE A 181 10.63 -0.89 -14.70
CA PHE A 181 10.65 0.14 -13.65
C PHE A 181 12.03 0.19 -12.99
N SER A 182 12.29 1.27 -12.27
CA SER A 182 13.55 1.44 -11.53
C SER A 182 13.58 0.59 -10.26
N GLY A 183 14.66 -0.16 -10.03
CA GLY A 183 14.74 -1.07 -8.88
C GLY A 183 16.12 -1.68 -8.70
N ILE A 184 16.16 -2.78 -7.97
CA ILE A 184 17.37 -3.58 -7.68
C ILE A 184 17.17 -4.99 -8.20
N ILE A 185 18.18 -5.54 -8.82
CA ILE A 185 18.21 -6.96 -9.23
C ILE A 185 18.44 -7.81 -7.98
N THR A 186 17.43 -8.58 -7.57
CA THR A 186 17.50 -9.42 -6.36
C THR A 186 17.90 -10.85 -6.67
N LYS A 187 17.71 -11.30 -7.94
CA LYS A 187 18.09 -12.65 -8.37
C LYS A 187 18.40 -12.67 -9.85
N ARG A 188 19.38 -13.49 -10.24
CA ARG A 188 19.74 -13.80 -11.61
C ARG A 188 19.57 -15.31 -11.81
N TYR A 189 18.83 -15.69 -12.84
CA TYR A 189 18.48 -17.10 -13.12
C TYR A 189 19.22 -17.68 -14.32
N ALA A 190 19.75 -16.82 -15.20
CA ALA A 190 20.40 -17.25 -16.44
C ALA A 190 21.77 -16.61 -16.61
N ASP A 191 22.66 -17.35 -17.25
CA ASP A 191 24.03 -16.93 -17.58
C ASP A 191 24.20 -16.79 -19.10
N ARG A 192 25.26 -16.05 -19.50
CA ARG A 192 25.62 -15.90 -20.91
C ARG A 192 25.77 -17.26 -21.60
N GLY A 193 25.16 -17.39 -22.78
CA GLY A 193 25.13 -18.63 -23.55
C GLY A 193 23.95 -19.55 -23.24
N ALA A 194 23.16 -19.25 -22.20
CA ALA A 194 21.95 -20.01 -21.90
C ALA A 194 20.89 -19.85 -23.00
N LEU A 195 20.19 -20.92 -23.32
CA LEU A 195 19.00 -20.88 -24.17
C LEU A 195 17.80 -20.40 -23.34
N ILE A 196 17.25 -19.24 -23.68
CA ILE A 196 16.07 -18.65 -23.05
C ILE A 196 14.84 -19.01 -23.86
N GLN A 197 13.82 -19.53 -23.22
CA GLN A 197 12.51 -19.80 -23.83
C GLN A 197 11.58 -18.60 -23.67
N ALA A 198 10.68 -18.40 -24.64
CA ALA A 198 9.67 -17.35 -24.53
C ALA A 198 8.67 -17.64 -23.40
N GLY A 199 8.35 -16.64 -22.58
CA GLY A 199 7.41 -16.76 -21.46
C GLY A 199 5.97 -17.11 -21.87
N THR A 200 5.66 -17.10 -23.18
CA THR A 200 4.37 -17.47 -23.76
C THR A 200 4.27 -18.97 -24.11
N ALA A 201 5.33 -19.74 -23.97
CA ALA A 201 5.42 -21.14 -24.41
C ALA A 201 4.85 -22.13 -23.38
N GLY A 202 3.70 -21.89 -22.77
CA GLY A 202 2.86 -22.90 -22.09
C GLY A 202 3.50 -23.86 -21.07
N GLY A 203 4.74 -23.60 -20.61
CA GLY A 203 5.50 -24.41 -19.65
C GLY A 203 6.10 -23.55 -18.53
N GLN A 204 6.75 -24.18 -17.55
CA GLN A 204 7.55 -23.46 -16.55
C GLN A 204 8.81 -22.90 -17.23
N THR A 205 8.70 -21.69 -17.78
CA THR A 205 9.86 -20.98 -18.33
C THR A 205 10.65 -20.34 -17.20
N LEU A 206 11.97 -20.50 -17.21
CA LEU A 206 12.86 -19.84 -16.26
C LEU A 206 12.87 -18.34 -16.55
N PRO A 207 12.69 -17.49 -15.54
CA PRO A 207 12.89 -16.05 -15.70
C PRO A 207 14.36 -15.73 -15.95
N LEU A 208 14.65 -14.54 -16.45
CA LEU A 208 16.02 -14.08 -16.64
C LEU A 208 16.60 -13.49 -15.35
N VAL A 209 15.90 -12.53 -14.76
CA VAL A 209 16.25 -11.86 -13.52
C VAL A 209 14.99 -11.53 -12.72
N ARG A 210 15.16 -11.33 -11.40
CA ARG A 210 14.14 -10.75 -10.52
C ARG A 210 14.46 -9.31 -10.26
N LEU A 211 13.52 -8.42 -10.54
CA LEU A 211 13.61 -6.99 -10.31
C LEU A 211 12.65 -6.57 -9.20
N SER A 212 13.17 -5.84 -8.21
CA SER A 212 12.43 -5.43 -7.02
C SER A 212 12.54 -3.92 -6.81
N GLU A 213 11.41 -3.23 -6.61
CA GLU A 213 11.37 -1.80 -6.27
C GLU A 213 11.49 -1.64 -4.76
N ASN A 214 12.67 -1.16 -4.30
CA ASN A 214 13.01 -1.06 -2.89
C ASN A 214 13.14 0.38 -2.37
N ASN A 215 13.03 1.41 -3.23
CA ASN A 215 13.04 2.83 -2.85
C ASN A 215 11.79 3.25 -2.07
N ARG A 216 10.76 2.44 -2.12
CA ARG A 216 9.55 2.47 -1.31
C ARG A 216 9.19 1.03 -0.97
N LEU A 217 8.79 0.80 0.27
CA LEU A 217 8.40 -0.52 0.75
C LEU A 217 6.94 -0.52 1.20
N ARG A 218 6.35 -1.70 1.21
CA ARG A 218 5.07 -1.97 1.84
C ARG A 218 5.32 -2.64 3.18
N LEU A 219 4.92 -2.00 4.25
CA LEU A 219 4.88 -2.62 5.56
C LEU A 219 3.54 -3.31 5.72
N VAL A 220 3.57 -4.63 5.82
CA VAL A 220 2.38 -5.48 5.84
C VAL A 220 2.22 -6.09 7.21
N PHE A 221 1.03 -5.98 7.81
CA PHE A 221 0.72 -6.56 9.11
C PHE A 221 -0.72 -7.05 9.21
N PRO A 222 -0.96 -8.13 10.00
CA PRO A 222 -2.28 -8.69 10.21
C PRO A 222 -3.01 -7.95 11.33
N VAL A 223 -4.25 -7.54 11.08
CA VAL A 223 -5.13 -6.94 12.09
C VAL A 223 -6.27 -7.89 12.40
N SER A 224 -6.47 -8.18 13.69
CA SER A 224 -7.56 -9.07 14.15
C SER A 224 -8.94 -8.55 13.72
N VAL A 225 -9.83 -9.45 13.33
CA VAL A 225 -11.22 -9.16 12.94
C VAL A 225 -11.97 -8.30 13.96
N SER A 226 -11.61 -8.39 15.24
CA SER A 226 -12.19 -7.58 16.32
C SER A 226 -11.97 -6.08 16.15
N PHE A 227 -10.91 -5.68 15.47
CA PHE A 227 -10.52 -4.28 15.26
C PHE A 227 -10.74 -3.77 13.84
N VAL A 228 -11.10 -4.65 12.89
CA VAL A 228 -11.27 -4.30 11.47
C VAL A 228 -12.24 -3.13 11.25
N LYS A 229 -13.30 -3.02 12.07
CA LYS A 229 -14.30 -1.94 11.97
C LYS A 229 -13.75 -0.57 12.40
N ASN A 230 -12.67 -0.56 13.18
CA ASN A 230 -12.12 0.62 13.84
C ASN A 230 -10.84 1.13 13.16
N ILE A 231 -10.42 0.50 12.04
CA ILE A 231 -9.25 0.89 11.27
C ILE A 231 -9.69 1.56 9.98
N HIS A 232 -9.08 2.72 9.70
CA HIS A 232 -9.36 3.53 8.52
C HIS A 232 -8.06 3.86 7.78
N VAL A 233 -8.19 4.08 6.47
CA VAL A 233 -7.09 4.64 5.68
C VAL A 233 -6.75 6.03 6.23
N GLY A 234 -5.46 6.26 6.47
CA GLY A 234 -4.96 7.49 7.11
C GLY A 234 -4.72 7.37 8.61
N ASP A 235 -5.12 6.27 9.27
CA ASP A 235 -4.82 6.09 10.70
C ASP A 235 -3.31 6.09 10.93
N PRO A 236 -2.82 6.85 11.92
CA PRO A 236 -1.40 6.96 12.20
C PRO A 236 -0.85 5.65 12.78
N VAL A 237 0.32 5.28 12.29
CA VAL A 237 1.02 4.05 12.66
C VAL A 237 2.43 4.40 13.09
N GLU A 238 2.82 3.94 14.27
CA GLU A 238 4.18 4.05 14.76
C GLU A 238 4.91 2.72 14.48
N ILE A 239 6.01 2.81 13.75
CA ILE A 239 6.82 1.66 13.33
C ILE A 239 8.10 1.68 14.16
N ARG A 240 8.36 0.60 14.88
CA ARG A 240 9.57 0.43 15.69
C ARG A 240 10.34 -0.78 15.21
N ASP A 241 11.58 -0.57 14.85
CA ASP A 241 12.55 -1.65 14.72
C ASP A 241 13.14 -2.00 16.10
N ASP A 242 13.96 -3.04 16.16
CA ASP A 242 14.62 -3.46 17.42
C ASP A 242 15.66 -2.42 17.91
N SER A 243 15.87 -1.33 17.17
CA SER A 243 16.79 -0.25 17.54
C SER A 243 16.04 0.84 18.32
N PRO A 244 16.46 1.17 19.55
CA PRO A 244 15.71 2.10 20.42
C PRO A 244 15.69 3.56 19.96
N SER A 245 16.29 3.90 18.84
CA SER A 245 16.64 5.29 18.52
C SER A 245 15.76 6.01 17.51
N GLN A 246 14.91 5.35 16.73
CA GLN A 246 14.00 6.05 15.78
C GLN A 246 12.72 5.26 15.50
N ALA A 247 11.61 5.72 16.07
CA ALA A 247 10.29 5.30 15.61
C ALA A 247 9.98 6.00 14.28
N LEU A 248 9.74 5.23 13.22
CA LEU A 248 9.23 5.76 11.97
C LEU A 248 7.72 5.99 12.10
N GLN A 249 7.24 7.11 11.58
CA GLN A 249 5.82 7.41 11.54
C GLN A 249 5.29 7.11 10.14
N GLY A 250 4.17 6.41 10.08
CA GLY A 250 3.46 6.10 8.85
C GLY A 250 1.95 6.31 9.03
N ALA A 251 1.20 6.02 7.98
CA ALA A 251 -0.26 5.97 8.03
C ALA A 251 -0.76 4.77 7.22
N VAL A 252 -1.86 4.19 7.66
CA VAL A 252 -2.52 3.10 6.93
C VAL A 252 -2.84 3.56 5.52
N SER A 253 -2.20 2.94 4.53
CA SER A 253 -2.39 3.26 3.11
C SER A 253 -3.56 2.49 2.51
N ARG A 254 -3.67 1.21 2.86
CA ARG A 254 -4.73 0.32 2.38
C ARG A 254 -4.88 -0.91 3.25
N PHE A 255 -5.96 -1.62 3.03
CA PHE A 255 -6.21 -2.95 3.60
C PHE A 255 -7.04 -3.80 2.63
N THR A 256 -6.93 -5.13 2.75
CA THR A 256 -7.49 -6.07 1.77
C THR A 256 -9.02 -6.12 1.76
N ARG A 257 -9.71 -5.60 2.77
CA ARG A 257 -11.17 -5.74 2.99
C ARG A 257 -11.64 -7.19 2.95
N LYS A 258 -10.73 -8.11 3.13
CA LYS A 258 -10.98 -9.55 3.20
C LYS A 258 -10.32 -10.06 4.47
N VAL A 259 -11.07 -10.81 5.26
CA VAL A 259 -10.55 -11.51 6.44
C VAL A 259 -10.09 -12.89 6.00
N ASP A 260 -8.87 -13.22 6.34
CA ASP A 260 -8.36 -14.58 6.24
C ASP A 260 -9.07 -15.44 7.28
N THR A 261 -9.67 -16.56 6.84
CA THR A 261 -10.50 -17.43 7.70
C THR A 261 -9.69 -18.24 8.69
N ASP A 262 -8.44 -18.55 8.34
CA ASP A 262 -7.57 -19.41 9.16
C ASP A 262 -6.96 -18.62 10.31
N THR A 263 -6.48 -17.43 10.02
CA THR A 263 -5.86 -16.53 11.01
C THR A 263 -6.84 -15.56 11.65
N ARG A 264 -8.04 -15.37 11.09
CA ARG A 264 -9.05 -14.37 11.48
C ARG A 264 -8.49 -12.95 11.52
N THR A 265 -7.62 -12.65 10.58
CA THR A 265 -7.00 -11.34 10.45
C THR A 265 -7.28 -10.73 9.06
N MET A 266 -7.20 -9.41 8.99
CA MET A 266 -7.22 -8.64 7.76
C MET A 266 -5.82 -8.05 7.53
N GLU A 267 -5.27 -8.30 6.34
CA GLU A 267 -3.98 -7.73 5.95
C GLU A 267 -4.12 -6.23 5.71
N THR A 268 -3.26 -5.48 6.38
CA THR A 268 -3.22 -4.01 6.36
C THR A 268 -1.82 -3.57 5.93
N GLU A 269 -1.74 -2.54 5.09
CA GLU A 269 -0.50 -2.07 4.51
C GLU A 269 -0.26 -0.58 4.79
N VAL A 270 1.01 -0.27 5.03
CA VAL A 270 1.56 1.09 5.12
C VAL A 270 2.66 1.26 4.09
N ASP A 271 2.58 2.31 3.27
CA ASP A 271 3.65 2.65 2.34
C ASP A 271 4.74 3.44 3.08
N VAL A 272 5.96 2.92 3.06
CA VAL A 272 7.11 3.50 3.75
C VAL A 272 8.17 3.91 2.73
N PRO A 273 8.53 5.20 2.63
CA PRO A 273 9.63 5.65 1.78
C PRO A 273 10.97 5.10 2.30
N ASN A 274 11.84 4.66 1.38
CA ASN A 274 13.13 4.03 1.69
C ASN A 274 14.21 4.54 0.72
N HIS A 275 14.39 5.85 0.66
CA HIS A 275 15.32 6.47 -0.30
C HIS A 275 16.78 6.14 -0.03
N ASP A 276 17.14 5.92 1.22
CA ASP A 276 18.49 5.55 1.66
C ASP A 276 18.75 4.03 1.62
N LEU A 277 17.74 3.23 1.28
CA LEU A 277 17.78 1.76 1.18
C LEU A 277 18.22 1.05 2.46
N LYS A 278 18.04 1.66 3.62
CA LYS A 278 18.38 1.04 4.90
C LYS A 278 17.41 -0.07 5.28
N LEU A 279 16.14 0.09 4.90
CA LEU A 279 15.13 -0.94 5.12
C LEU A 279 15.24 -1.97 3.99
N VAL A 280 15.31 -3.23 4.35
CA VAL A 280 15.43 -4.34 3.41
C VAL A 280 14.15 -5.16 3.43
N PRO A 281 13.59 -5.53 2.27
CA PRO A 281 12.47 -6.48 2.20
C PRO A 281 12.76 -7.76 2.98
N GLY A 282 11.77 -8.25 3.74
CA GLY A 282 11.92 -9.39 4.65
C GLY A 282 12.31 -9.01 6.08
N MET A 283 12.61 -7.76 6.37
CA MET A 283 12.79 -7.32 7.77
C MET A 283 11.46 -7.29 8.50
N TYR A 284 11.48 -7.73 9.77
CA TYR A 284 10.35 -7.67 10.68
C TYR A 284 10.51 -6.49 11.63
N VAL A 285 9.40 -5.84 11.92
CA VAL A 285 9.31 -4.68 12.83
C VAL A 285 8.04 -4.74 13.64
N SER A 286 8.01 -4.03 14.76
CA SER A 286 6.84 -3.89 15.60
C SER A 286 6.05 -2.64 15.20
N VAL A 287 4.75 -2.80 14.97
CA VAL A 287 3.84 -1.72 14.60
C VAL A 287 2.89 -1.45 15.75
N LYS A 288 2.80 -0.18 16.18
CA LYS A 288 1.79 0.29 17.12
C LYS A 288 0.73 1.09 16.40
N LEU A 289 -0.52 0.69 16.59
CA LEU A 289 -1.69 1.30 15.98
C LEU A 289 -2.68 1.69 17.06
N LYS A 290 -3.20 2.92 17.01
CA LYS A 290 -4.26 3.37 17.91
C LYS A 290 -5.61 3.00 17.35
N VAL A 291 -6.27 2.03 17.98
CA VAL A 291 -7.59 1.53 17.60
C VAL A 291 -8.63 1.90 18.63
N ASP A 292 -9.91 1.82 18.26
CA ASP A 292 -11.05 2.05 19.16
C ASP A 292 -10.98 3.40 19.88
N ARG A 293 -10.77 4.47 19.14
CA ARG A 293 -10.63 5.82 19.67
C ARG A 293 -11.96 6.36 20.20
N ARG A 294 -11.93 6.88 21.44
CA ARG A 294 -13.04 7.57 22.11
C ARG A 294 -12.64 9.02 22.41
N PRO A 295 -13.02 9.96 21.58
CA PRO A 295 -12.72 11.35 21.83
C PRO A 295 -13.55 11.86 23.01
N ASN A 296 -12.93 12.70 23.85
CA ASN A 296 -13.59 13.38 24.97
C ASN A 296 -14.30 12.42 25.96
N ALA A 297 -13.72 11.22 26.18
CA ALA A 297 -14.24 10.23 27.13
C ALA A 297 -14.00 10.66 28.57
N LEU A 298 -14.96 10.43 29.46
CA LEU A 298 -14.74 10.62 30.91
C LEU A 298 -13.84 9.46 31.40
N ALA A 299 -12.65 9.80 31.88
CA ALA A 299 -11.62 8.84 32.26
C ALA A 299 -11.25 8.95 33.73
N ILE A 300 -10.96 7.80 34.32
CA ILE A 300 -10.38 7.68 35.67
C ILE A 300 -9.19 6.72 35.62
N PRO A 301 -8.22 6.78 36.55
CA PRO A 301 -7.18 5.76 36.67
C PRO A 301 -7.77 4.37 36.91
N VAL A 302 -7.18 3.34 36.29
CA VAL A 302 -7.62 1.93 36.47
C VAL A 302 -7.61 1.54 37.95
N GLU A 303 -6.65 2.06 38.72
CA GLU A 303 -6.50 1.82 40.17
C GLU A 303 -7.65 2.35 41.02
N ALA A 304 -8.52 3.22 40.44
CA ALA A 304 -9.72 3.74 41.15
C ALA A 304 -10.90 2.75 41.10
N ILE A 305 -10.80 1.67 40.31
CA ILE A 305 -11.87 0.69 40.19
C ILE A 305 -11.76 -0.34 41.31
N SER A 306 -12.91 -0.65 41.90
CA SER A 306 -13.11 -1.69 42.89
C SER A 306 -14.26 -2.65 42.45
N GLY A 307 -14.41 -3.80 43.09
CA GLY A 307 -15.63 -4.60 42.95
C GLY A 307 -15.64 -5.73 41.91
N GLY A 308 -14.56 -5.98 41.18
CA GLY A 308 -14.43 -7.15 40.28
C GLY A 308 -15.52 -7.27 39.21
N LYS A 309 -16.46 -8.19 39.34
CA LYS A 309 -17.55 -8.40 38.36
C LYS A 309 -18.60 -7.28 38.34
N SER A 310 -18.71 -6.50 39.42
CA SER A 310 -19.59 -5.33 39.52
C SER A 310 -18.71 -4.12 39.80
N PRO A 311 -18.24 -3.42 38.77
CA PRO A 311 -17.30 -2.32 38.96
C PRO A 311 -17.92 -1.19 39.76
N MET A 312 -17.22 -0.76 40.81
CA MET A 312 -17.59 0.32 41.70
C MET A 312 -16.41 1.26 41.90
N VAL A 313 -16.68 2.49 42.26
CA VAL A 313 -15.67 3.48 42.63
C VAL A 313 -16.01 4.07 44.01
N TYR A 314 -14.99 4.42 44.76
CA TYR A 314 -15.12 5.19 45.99
C TYR A 314 -15.01 6.67 45.65
N LEU A 315 -16.15 7.36 45.67
CA LEU A 315 -16.26 8.80 45.44
C LEU A 315 -16.08 9.55 46.77
N ILE A 316 -15.37 10.66 46.74
CA ILE A 316 -15.25 11.53 47.90
C ILE A 316 -16.13 12.75 47.66
N ASN A 317 -17.21 12.85 48.43
CA ASN A 317 -18.16 13.96 48.33
C ASN A 317 -17.58 15.30 48.84
N PRO A 318 -18.30 16.43 48.70
CA PRO A 318 -17.82 17.74 49.16
C PRO A 318 -17.56 17.84 50.66
N GLU A 319 -18.18 16.95 51.47
CA GLU A 319 -18.00 16.88 52.92
C GLU A 319 -16.83 15.97 53.35
N ASP A 320 -16.03 15.50 52.36
CA ASP A 320 -14.90 14.55 52.50
C ASP A 320 -15.29 13.17 53.05
N VAL A 321 -16.50 12.72 52.73
CA VAL A 321 -17.04 11.41 53.09
C VAL A 321 -17.01 10.50 51.88
N ILE A 322 -16.65 9.22 52.12
CA ILE A 322 -16.60 8.17 51.06
C ILE A 322 -18.00 7.69 50.75
N GLU A 323 -18.33 7.73 49.47
CA GLU A 323 -19.53 7.11 48.87
C GLU A 323 -19.13 6.00 47.93
N GLU A 324 -19.70 4.83 48.05
CA GLU A 324 -19.56 3.74 47.11
C GLU A 324 -20.57 3.92 45.96
N ARG A 325 -20.09 3.97 44.72
CA ARG A 325 -20.94 4.22 43.56
C ARG A 325 -20.68 3.19 42.45
N PRO A 326 -21.73 2.50 41.97
CA PRO A 326 -21.61 1.59 40.84
C PRO A 326 -21.35 2.42 39.57
N VAL A 327 -20.45 1.90 38.70
CA VAL A 327 -20.09 2.54 37.44
C VAL A 327 -20.22 1.57 36.28
N THR A 328 -20.48 2.11 35.10
CA THR A 328 -20.41 1.36 33.86
C THR A 328 -19.13 1.75 33.12
N LEU A 329 -18.29 0.76 32.86
CA LEU A 329 -17.01 0.97 32.19
C LEU A 329 -17.15 0.87 30.67
N GLY A 330 -16.32 1.62 29.96
CA GLY A 330 -16.14 1.58 28.51
C GLY A 330 -14.79 1.00 28.12
N ILE A 331 -14.01 1.77 27.33
CA ILE A 331 -12.65 1.36 26.95
C ILE A 331 -11.73 1.35 28.17
N GLU A 332 -10.94 0.30 28.27
CA GLU A 332 -9.86 0.15 29.25
C GLU A 332 -8.50 0.25 28.54
N THR A 333 -7.63 1.12 29.06
CA THR A 333 -6.24 1.27 28.67
C THR A 333 -5.32 0.80 29.81
N PRO A 334 -4.01 0.66 29.62
CA PRO A 334 -3.11 0.23 30.69
C PRO A 334 -3.12 1.11 31.94
N THR A 335 -3.46 2.39 31.82
CA THR A 335 -3.42 3.36 32.94
C THR A 335 -4.77 3.96 33.31
N LYS A 336 -5.73 3.98 32.38
CA LYS A 336 -7.01 4.66 32.54
C LYS A 336 -8.16 3.82 31.98
N VAL A 337 -9.36 4.12 32.46
CA VAL A 337 -10.59 3.48 31.98
C VAL A 337 -11.67 4.53 31.74
N GLU A 338 -12.42 4.35 30.67
CA GLU A 338 -13.60 5.13 30.36
C GLU A 338 -14.74 4.77 31.33
N VAL A 339 -15.42 5.78 31.86
CA VAL A 339 -16.66 5.62 32.61
C VAL A 339 -17.81 6.19 31.78
N THR A 340 -18.69 5.28 31.33
CA THR A 340 -19.83 5.65 30.48
C THR A 340 -21.06 6.07 31.29
N ALA A 341 -21.16 5.63 32.56
CA ALA A 341 -22.22 6.01 33.49
C ALA A 341 -21.77 5.88 34.94
N GLY A 342 -22.33 6.68 35.82
CA GLY A 342 -22.11 6.63 37.27
C GLY A 342 -21.21 7.75 37.83
N LEU A 343 -20.47 8.47 37.00
CA LEU A 343 -19.62 9.58 37.41
C LEU A 343 -19.90 10.85 36.60
N SER A 344 -19.56 12.00 37.18
CA SER A 344 -19.55 13.30 36.55
C SER A 344 -18.11 13.82 36.43
N GLU A 345 -17.91 14.77 35.52
CA GLU A 345 -16.64 15.47 35.39
C GLU A 345 -16.26 16.19 36.68
N ASN A 346 -15.00 16.14 37.09
CA ASN A 346 -14.43 16.64 38.33
C ASN A 346 -14.84 15.86 39.60
N ASP A 347 -15.56 14.76 39.51
CA ASP A 347 -15.76 13.85 40.64
C ASP A 347 -14.40 13.39 41.18
N ARG A 348 -14.27 13.40 42.54
CA ARG A 348 -13.06 12.96 43.24
C ARG A 348 -13.14 11.47 43.50
N VAL A 349 -12.34 10.64 42.80
CA VAL A 349 -12.30 9.21 42.97
C VAL A 349 -11.04 8.78 43.71
N MET A 350 -11.19 7.85 44.65
CA MET A 350 -10.08 7.29 45.43
C MET A 350 -9.26 6.33 44.56
N ILE A 351 -7.93 6.40 44.66
CA ILE A 351 -6.99 5.53 43.95
C ILE A 351 -6.43 4.49 44.92
N GLY A 352 -6.72 3.22 44.68
CA GLY A 352 -6.21 2.14 45.53
C GLY A 352 -6.65 2.19 46.98
N GLY A 353 -6.16 1.29 47.82
CA GLY A 353 -6.42 1.32 49.27
C GLY A 353 -7.87 1.04 49.70
N HIS A 354 -8.74 0.58 48.82
CA HIS A 354 -10.18 0.38 49.03
C HIS A 354 -10.50 -0.55 50.24
N THR A 355 -9.60 -1.45 50.62
CA THR A 355 -9.77 -2.38 51.74
C THR A 355 -9.52 -1.71 53.12
N GLN A 356 -8.92 -0.53 53.13
CA GLN A 356 -8.53 0.16 54.35
C GLN A 356 -9.58 1.18 54.84
N VAL A 357 -10.60 1.41 54.05
CA VAL A 357 -11.65 2.43 54.31
C VAL A 357 -13.04 1.77 54.18
N LYS A 358 -14.03 2.45 54.74
CA LYS A 358 -15.44 2.01 54.66
C LYS A 358 -16.32 3.11 54.09
N PRO A 359 -17.38 2.77 53.36
CA PRO A 359 -18.40 3.73 52.97
C PRO A 359 -18.94 4.48 54.17
N GLY A 360 -19.12 5.80 54.04
CA GLY A 360 -19.54 6.70 55.13
C GLY A 360 -18.40 7.22 56.03
N GLN A 361 -17.16 6.75 55.83
CA GLN A 361 -15.99 7.23 56.57
C GLN A 361 -15.55 8.61 56.06
N ARG A 362 -15.20 9.53 56.98
CA ARG A 362 -14.60 10.83 56.64
C ARG A 362 -13.11 10.68 56.52
N VAL A 363 -12.52 11.22 55.41
CA VAL A 363 -11.13 11.07 55.03
C VAL A 363 -10.50 12.41 54.67
N GLU A 364 -9.17 12.45 54.58
CA GLU A 364 -8.42 13.62 54.07
C GLU A 364 -7.97 13.32 52.63
N PRO A 365 -8.59 13.96 51.60
CA PRO A 365 -8.23 13.70 50.22
C PRO A 365 -6.86 14.32 49.85
N LYS A 366 -5.91 13.49 49.41
CA LYS A 366 -4.64 13.96 48.85
C LYS A 366 -4.62 13.69 47.34
N PHE A 367 -4.59 14.75 46.55
CA PHE A 367 -4.49 14.64 45.11
C PHE A 367 -3.14 14.04 44.71
N VAL A 368 -3.19 12.98 43.95
CA VAL A 368 -2.01 12.31 43.35
C VAL A 368 -2.16 12.39 41.84
N GLU A 369 -1.16 12.92 41.15
CA GLU A 369 -1.09 12.75 39.72
C GLU A 369 -0.82 11.26 39.43
N PRO A 370 -1.58 10.62 38.52
CA PRO A 370 -1.34 9.20 38.19
C PRO A 370 0.07 9.04 37.65
N LEU A 371 0.79 8.04 38.16
CA LEU A 371 2.12 7.69 37.70
C LEU A 371 2.05 7.38 36.20
N ILE A 372 2.69 8.21 35.40
CA ILE A 372 2.92 7.92 33.99
C ILE A 372 3.97 6.79 33.96
N VAL A 373 3.54 5.55 33.78
CA VAL A 373 4.45 4.46 33.47
C VAL A 373 4.92 4.69 32.02
N GLN A 374 6.20 5.06 31.89
CA GLN A 374 6.90 5.23 30.60
C GLN A 374 7.09 3.90 29.90
#